data_ec1417a9d79f8d52f7f139021e8ff5f1
#
_entry.id   ec1417a9d79f8d52f7f139021e8ff5f1
#
_cell.length_a   1.000
_cell.length_b   1.000
_cell.length_c   1.000
_cell.angle_alpha   90.00
_cell.angle_beta   90.00
_cell.angle_gamma   90.00
#
_symmetry.space_group_name_H-M   'P 1'
#
loop_
_entity.id
_entity.type
_entity.pdbx_description
1 polymer ?
#
loop_
_entity_poly.entity_id
_entity_poly.type
_entity_poly.pdbx_seq_one_letter_code
_entity_poly.pdbx_strand_id
1 'polypeptide(L)'
;SYRYMIQYMLDGVEDPERKSIYDHLVLSAYVLTDRVSDRLAGQVSPSQYYGWKRYASASRTGISLSSQFDVCDNEINDLSLALLLGEQEQDFSKIQSLKHRIEDTAGNLFMDIWTNYPAAEEDYRSLREALFTDRFPDTFVSLLLSAVLLNLLHRFDEQKLLILLDGYRHSSPEIQMRSLCCALIVMYIYRERLPLLKSLRNRLDALREEPRFKTDVRNIFLQFIKSQETEKITRKMNEELLPEMMKLGPSLYKKIRQEDLMNDINALEENPEWQEMLDKSGITDKLKELTDLQMEGADVFMSTFSHLKSFPFFQSIQNWFLPFNPDHTALSGVLSGKGGDTFKKMISASALLCNSDKYSFCLSLAQVPESQRDLMMGQFSAENAVVQEMEKEELMKKEISRENISNR
;
A
#
# COMPACT_ATOMS: atom_id res chain seq x y z
N SER A 1 43.11 -4.57 -12.05
CA SER A 1 42.61 -3.79 -13.19
C SER A 1 42.62 -2.30 -12.90
N TYR A 2 42.05 -1.78 -11.80
CA TYR A 2 41.98 -0.35 -11.46
C TYR A 2 43.39 0.33 -11.49
N ARG A 3 44.39 -0.31 -10.89
CA ARG A 3 45.78 0.20 -10.88
C ARG A 3 46.35 0.41 -12.30
N TYR A 4 46.13 -0.53 -13.20
CA TYR A 4 46.57 -0.41 -14.58
C TYR A 4 45.81 0.67 -15.36
N MET A 5 44.51 0.81 -15.10
CA MET A 5 43.68 1.86 -15.68
C MET A 5 44.19 3.26 -15.28
N ILE A 6 44.55 3.46 -14.01
CA ILE A 6 45.13 4.71 -13.51
C ILE A 6 46.53 4.93 -14.13
N GLN A 7 47.37 3.90 -14.22
CA GLN A 7 48.68 4.00 -14.83
C GLN A 7 48.59 4.45 -16.27
N TYR A 8 47.75 3.82 -17.11
CA TYR A 8 47.51 4.21 -18.51
C TYR A 8 46.96 5.63 -18.64
N MET A 9 46.13 6.06 -17.69
CA MET A 9 45.65 7.44 -17.66
C MET A 9 46.77 8.44 -17.41
N LEU A 10 47.68 8.13 -16.48
CA LEU A 10 48.84 8.95 -16.16
C LEU A 10 49.85 8.99 -17.32
N ASP A 11 49.99 7.89 -18.04
CA ASP A 11 50.83 7.76 -19.21
C ASP A 11 50.22 8.42 -20.46
N GLY A 12 49.05 9.07 -20.34
CA GLY A 12 48.40 9.79 -21.45
C GLY A 12 47.75 8.89 -22.50
N VAL A 13 47.56 7.60 -22.22
CA VAL A 13 46.89 6.65 -23.13
C VAL A 13 45.42 6.94 -23.20
N GLU A 14 44.87 7.26 -24.37
CA GLU A 14 43.44 7.36 -24.61
C GLU A 14 42.83 5.97 -24.69
N ASP A 15 41.90 5.69 -23.78
CA ASP A 15 41.15 4.44 -23.72
C ASP A 15 39.64 4.75 -23.68
N PRO A 16 38.92 4.51 -24.80
CA PRO A 16 37.48 4.77 -24.88
C PRO A 16 36.65 3.90 -23.92
N GLU A 17 37.15 2.73 -23.54
CA GLU A 17 36.48 1.82 -22.61
C GLU A 17 36.73 2.14 -21.12
N ARG A 18 37.64 3.07 -20.83
CA ARG A 18 38.03 3.41 -19.43
C ARG A 18 36.83 3.71 -18.53
N LYS A 19 35.93 4.53 -19.02
CA LYS A 19 34.72 4.90 -18.24
C LYS A 19 33.84 3.68 -17.98
N SER A 20 33.64 2.84 -18.98
CA SER A 20 32.83 1.62 -18.87
C SER A 20 33.43 0.63 -17.85
N ILE A 21 34.78 0.45 -17.92
CA ILE A 21 35.53 -0.40 -16.99
C ILE A 21 35.42 0.16 -15.55
N TYR A 22 35.56 1.47 -15.37
CA TYR A 22 35.45 2.13 -14.09
C TYR A 22 34.05 1.95 -13.48
N ASP A 23 33.01 2.26 -14.25
CA ASP A 23 31.62 2.14 -13.85
C ASP A 23 31.31 0.69 -13.42
N HIS A 24 31.79 -0.31 -14.17
CA HIS A 24 31.65 -1.71 -13.86
C HIS A 24 32.37 -2.11 -12.55
N LEU A 25 33.59 -1.61 -12.32
CA LEU A 25 34.32 -1.86 -11.08
C LEU A 25 33.62 -1.27 -9.87
N VAL A 26 33.13 -0.04 -9.98
CA VAL A 26 32.37 0.62 -8.91
C VAL A 26 31.09 -0.16 -8.61
N LEU A 27 30.35 -0.56 -9.63
CA LEU A 27 29.13 -1.36 -9.46
C LEU A 27 29.42 -2.71 -8.77
N SER A 28 30.50 -3.38 -9.20
CA SER A 28 30.94 -4.65 -8.58
C SER A 28 31.33 -4.46 -7.11
N ALA A 29 31.96 -3.33 -6.76
CA ALA A 29 32.27 -2.99 -5.37
C ALA A 29 31.01 -2.77 -4.54
N TYR A 30 30.00 -2.08 -5.04
CA TYR A 30 28.70 -1.93 -4.38
C TYR A 30 28.05 -3.29 -4.11
N VAL A 31 27.94 -4.14 -5.14
CA VAL A 31 27.33 -5.47 -5.03
C VAL A 31 28.03 -6.33 -4.01
N LEU A 32 29.39 -6.33 -4.04
CA LEU A 32 30.18 -7.08 -3.05
C LEU A 32 29.96 -6.56 -1.62
N THR A 33 29.96 -5.24 -1.44
CA THR A 33 29.74 -4.61 -0.14
C THR A 33 28.35 -4.96 0.41
N ASP A 34 27.30 -4.89 -0.42
CA ASP A 34 25.95 -5.25 -0.06
C ASP A 34 25.85 -6.72 0.37
N ARG A 35 26.48 -7.65 -0.39
CA ARG A 35 26.48 -9.09 -0.05
C ARG A 35 27.21 -9.38 1.26
N VAL A 36 28.38 -8.78 1.46
CA VAL A 36 29.16 -8.95 2.70
C VAL A 36 28.40 -8.38 3.90
N SER A 37 27.86 -7.17 3.75
CA SER A 37 27.07 -6.51 4.79
C SER A 37 25.81 -7.31 5.15
N ASP A 38 25.09 -7.84 4.16
CA ASP A 38 23.91 -8.68 4.39
C ASP A 38 24.27 -9.98 5.11
N ARG A 39 25.36 -10.64 4.69
CA ARG A 39 25.82 -11.89 5.30
C ARG A 39 26.25 -11.68 6.76
N LEU A 40 26.99 -10.62 7.06
CA LEU A 40 27.42 -10.30 8.43
C LEU A 40 26.20 -9.95 9.30
N ALA A 41 25.32 -9.08 8.82
CA ALA A 41 24.12 -8.72 9.55
C ALA A 41 23.20 -9.93 9.76
N GLY A 42 23.12 -10.84 8.78
CA GLY A 42 22.37 -12.10 8.89
C GLY A 42 22.80 -12.99 10.06
N GLN A 43 24.08 -12.92 10.45
CA GLN A 43 24.61 -13.69 11.56
C GLN A 43 24.32 -13.06 12.94
N VAL A 44 24.39 -11.73 13.06
CA VAL A 44 24.43 -11.05 14.36
C VAL A 44 23.25 -10.10 14.62
N SER A 45 22.54 -9.68 13.59
CA SER A 45 21.47 -8.68 13.75
C SER A 45 20.26 -9.27 14.48
N PRO A 46 19.77 -8.61 15.56
CA PRO A 46 18.53 -8.99 16.24
C PRO A 46 17.27 -8.47 15.51
N SER A 47 17.41 -7.79 14.37
CA SER A 47 16.27 -7.22 13.68
C SER A 47 15.29 -8.29 13.22
N GLN A 48 14.01 -7.92 13.20
CA GLN A 48 12.92 -8.80 12.77
C GLN A 48 13.14 -9.32 11.35
N TYR A 49 13.64 -8.49 10.43
CA TYR A 49 13.96 -8.88 9.06
C TYR A 49 14.94 -10.08 9.02
N TYR A 50 16.05 -10.00 9.73
CA TYR A 50 17.02 -11.10 9.75
C TYR A 50 16.50 -12.31 10.53
N GLY A 51 15.64 -12.10 11.53
CA GLY A 51 14.89 -13.17 12.19
C GLY A 51 14.06 -13.98 11.18
N TRP A 52 13.26 -13.31 10.39
CA TRP A 52 12.46 -13.92 9.32
C TRP A 52 13.31 -14.57 8.24
N LYS A 53 14.39 -13.91 7.80
CA LYS A 53 15.32 -14.46 6.82
C LYS A 53 15.94 -15.78 7.28
N ARG A 54 16.36 -15.88 8.54
CA ARG A 54 16.87 -17.13 9.13
C ARG A 54 15.80 -18.21 9.21
N TYR A 55 14.60 -17.85 9.64
CA TYR A 55 13.46 -18.75 9.69
C TYR A 55 13.09 -19.28 8.30
N ALA A 56 12.97 -18.43 7.31
CA ALA A 56 12.70 -18.81 5.92
C ALA A 56 13.77 -19.77 5.38
N SER A 57 15.05 -19.47 5.63
CA SER A 57 16.17 -20.33 5.21
C SER A 57 16.15 -21.70 5.88
N ALA A 58 15.71 -21.79 7.15
CA ALA A 58 15.64 -23.05 7.89
C ALA A 58 14.39 -23.88 7.57
N SER A 59 13.25 -23.22 7.36
CA SER A 59 11.95 -23.89 7.23
C SER A 59 11.60 -24.30 5.79
N ARG A 60 12.23 -23.69 4.80
CA ARG A 60 11.85 -23.81 3.38
C ARG A 60 12.95 -24.38 2.48
N THR A 61 13.81 -25.19 3.04
CA THR A 61 14.84 -25.87 2.25
C THR A 61 14.18 -26.72 1.14
N GLY A 62 14.31 -26.24 -0.11
CA GLY A 62 13.89 -26.98 -1.32
C GLY A 62 12.57 -26.54 -1.97
N ILE A 63 11.82 -25.59 -1.41
CA ILE A 63 10.61 -25.07 -2.07
C ILE A 63 10.99 -23.81 -2.85
N SER A 64 10.89 -23.87 -4.18
CA SER A 64 11.17 -22.73 -5.06
C SER A 64 10.04 -21.69 -5.00
N LEU A 65 10.36 -20.45 -5.33
CA LEU A 65 9.35 -19.38 -5.45
C LEU A 65 8.30 -19.74 -6.51
N SER A 66 8.72 -20.36 -7.63
CA SER A 66 7.83 -20.86 -8.67
C SER A 66 6.80 -21.84 -8.12
N SER A 67 7.25 -22.86 -7.36
CA SER A 67 6.33 -23.84 -6.76
C SER A 67 5.31 -23.22 -5.81
N GLN A 68 5.68 -22.17 -5.09
CA GLN A 68 4.75 -21.47 -4.20
C GLN A 68 3.71 -20.66 -4.99
N PHE A 69 4.10 -20.06 -6.11
CA PHE A 69 3.15 -19.41 -7.02
C PHE A 69 2.18 -20.43 -7.63
N ASP A 70 2.65 -21.62 -8.00
CA ASP A 70 1.78 -22.67 -8.53
C ASP A 70 0.78 -23.18 -7.48
N VAL A 71 1.19 -23.31 -6.22
CA VAL A 71 0.28 -23.65 -5.12
C VAL A 71 -0.78 -22.57 -4.95
N CYS A 72 -0.39 -21.28 -4.94
CA CYS A 72 -1.32 -20.17 -4.81
C CYS A 72 -2.33 -20.10 -5.97
N ASP A 73 -1.86 -20.31 -7.19
CA ASP A 73 -2.71 -20.35 -8.39
C ASP A 73 -3.76 -21.47 -8.31
N ASN A 74 -3.35 -22.67 -7.91
CA ASN A 74 -4.25 -23.79 -7.70
C ASN A 74 -5.30 -23.49 -6.62
N GLU A 75 -4.90 -22.86 -5.50
CA GLU A 75 -5.83 -22.47 -4.42
C GLU A 75 -6.85 -21.40 -4.89
N ILE A 76 -6.43 -20.44 -5.71
CA ILE A 76 -7.31 -19.42 -6.30
C ILE A 76 -8.29 -20.08 -7.29
N ASN A 77 -7.83 -21.04 -8.11
CA ASN A 77 -8.67 -21.77 -9.03
C ASN A 77 -9.70 -22.66 -8.28
N ASP A 78 -9.27 -23.33 -7.21
CA ASP A 78 -10.15 -24.10 -6.33
C ASP A 78 -11.22 -23.23 -5.67
N LEU A 79 -10.85 -22.02 -5.22
CA LEU A 79 -11.81 -21.04 -4.67
C LEU A 79 -12.80 -20.59 -5.74
N SER A 80 -12.33 -20.27 -6.93
CA SER A 80 -13.18 -19.85 -8.04
C SER A 80 -14.18 -20.93 -8.41
N LEU A 81 -13.74 -22.19 -8.45
CA LEU A 81 -14.60 -23.34 -8.69
C LEU A 81 -15.62 -23.55 -7.55
N ALA A 82 -15.19 -23.43 -6.29
CA ALA A 82 -16.08 -23.55 -5.14
C ALA A 82 -17.16 -22.46 -5.12
N LEU A 83 -16.81 -21.22 -5.50
CA LEU A 83 -17.76 -20.10 -5.62
C LEU A 83 -18.78 -20.31 -6.73
N LEU A 84 -18.39 -20.94 -7.85
CA LEU A 84 -19.28 -21.26 -8.97
C LEU A 84 -20.24 -22.42 -8.66
N LEU A 85 -19.83 -23.39 -7.85
CA LEU A 85 -20.59 -24.60 -7.53
C LEU A 85 -21.41 -24.48 -6.22
N GLY A 86 -21.10 -23.48 -5.37
CA GLY A 86 -21.59 -23.40 -4.00
C GLY A 86 -22.97 -22.75 -3.89
N GLU A 87 -24.02 -23.60 -3.76
CA GLU A 87 -25.37 -23.19 -3.33
C GLU A 87 -25.78 -23.83 -1.99
N GLN A 88 -24.91 -24.59 -1.30
CA GLN A 88 -25.26 -25.33 -0.07
C GLN A 88 -24.40 -24.89 1.13
N GLU A 89 -24.95 -24.95 2.35
CA GLU A 89 -24.29 -24.53 3.62
C GLU A 89 -22.92 -25.22 3.88
N GLN A 90 -22.71 -26.45 3.40
CA GLN A 90 -21.44 -27.16 3.53
C GLN A 90 -20.31 -26.51 2.72
N ASP A 91 -20.64 -25.75 1.67
CA ASP A 91 -19.67 -25.08 0.81
C ASP A 91 -19.11 -23.79 1.45
N PHE A 92 -19.85 -23.15 2.39
CA PHE A 92 -19.38 -21.95 3.09
C PHE A 92 -18.12 -22.21 3.92
N SER A 93 -18.07 -23.30 4.68
CA SER A 93 -16.88 -23.68 5.47
C SER A 93 -15.67 -23.95 4.57
N LYS A 94 -15.89 -24.62 3.43
CA LYS A 94 -14.85 -24.90 2.44
C LYS A 94 -14.33 -23.60 1.81
N ILE A 95 -15.22 -22.68 1.43
CA ILE A 95 -14.87 -21.37 0.87
C ILE A 95 -14.03 -20.58 1.86
N GLN A 96 -14.42 -20.53 3.13
CA GLN A 96 -13.65 -19.83 4.17
C GLN A 96 -12.26 -20.45 4.37
N SER A 97 -12.18 -21.80 4.36
CA SER A 97 -10.90 -22.51 4.46
C SER A 97 -9.98 -22.20 3.28
N LEU A 98 -10.51 -22.16 2.05
CA LEU A 98 -9.74 -21.80 0.85
C LEU A 98 -9.27 -20.35 0.90
N LYS A 99 -10.14 -19.41 1.31
CA LYS A 99 -9.74 -18.01 1.49
C LYS A 99 -8.58 -17.88 2.49
N HIS A 100 -8.67 -18.54 3.64
CA HIS A 100 -7.61 -18.55 4.65
C HIS A 100 -6.29 -19.09 4.08
N ARG A 101 -6.34 -20.20 3.35
CA ARG A 101 -5.14 -20.78 2.73
C ARG A 101 -4.50 -19.83 1.73
N ILE A 102 -5.29 -19.18 0.89
CA ILE A 102 -4.81 -18.16 -0.07
C ILE A 102 -4.15 -16.99 0.67
N GLU A 103 -4.78 -16.49 1.74
CA GLU A 103 -4.24 -15.40 2.58
C GLU A 103 -2.91 -15.80 3.22
N ASP A 104 -2.82 -17.02 3.77
CA ASP A 104 -1.59 -17.57 4.35
C ASP A 104 -0.50 -17.76 3.29
N THR A 105 -0.84 -18.30 2.12
CA THR A 105 0.11 -18.48 1.01
C THR A 105 0.60 -17.13 0.49
N ALA A 106 -0.28 -16.14 0.36
CA ALA A 106 0.08 -14.77 -0.03
C ALA A 106 1.01 -14.12 1.01
N GLY A 107 0.74 -14.30 2.29
CA GLY A 107 1.60 -13.83 3.38
C GLY A 107 2.99 -14.49 3.36
N ASN A 108 3.04 -15.78 3.10
CA ASN A 108 4.29 -16.52 2.95
C ASN A 108 5.11 -16.04 1.75
N LEU A 109 4.48 -15.88 0.59
CA LEU A 109 5.11 -15.33 -0.61
C LEU A 109 5.64 -13.91 -0.39
N PHE A 110 4.87 -13.07 0.30
CA PHE A 110 5.31 -11.73 0.68
C PHE A 110 6.61 -11.78 1.49
N MET A 111 6.66 -12.63 2.53
CA MET A 111 7.82 -12.77 3.40
C MET A 111 9.03 -13.33 2.64
N ASP A 112 8.80 -14.27 1.73
CA ASP A 112 9.87 -14.85 0.92
C ASP A 112 10.47 -13.84 -0.04
N ILE A 113 9.64 -13.08 -0.76
CA ILE A 113 10.10 -12.03 -1.67
C ILE A 113 10.83 -10.94 -0.89
N TRP A 114 10.29 -10.52 0.27
CA TRP A 114 10.93 -9.51 1.11
C TRP A 114 12.32 -9.92 1.57
N THR A 115 12.48 -11.19 2.00
CA THR A 115 13.76 -11.68 2.55
C THR A 115 14.71 -12.28 1.50
N ASN A 116 14.27 -12.40 0.24
CA ASN A 116 15.05 -12.97 -0.85
C ASN A 116 16.14 -12.02 -1.35
N TYR A 117 17.30 -12.09 -0.71
CA TYR A 117 18.52 -11.42 -1.14
C TYR A 117 19.76 -12.23 -0.73
N PRO A 118 20.72 -12.48 -1.62
CA PRO A 118 20.63 -12.27 -3.08
C PRO A 118 19.64 -13.22 -3.74
N ALA A 119 18.89 -12.76 -4.73
CA ALA A 119 17.95 -13.58 -5.49
C ALA A 119 18.68 -14.38 -6.60
N ALA A 120 18.11 -15.53 -6.97
CA ALA A 120 18.56 -16.32 -8.12
C ALA A 120 17.85 -15.85 -9.41
N GLU A 121 18.41 -16.20 -10.56
CA GLU A 121 17.81 -15.83 -11.86
C GLU A 121 16.40 -16.41 -12.06
N GLU A 122 16.18 -17.61 -11.52
CA GLU A 122 14.86 -18.25 -11.54
C GLU A 122 13.82 -17.48 -10.72
N ASP A 123 14.21 -16.88 -9.59
CA ASP A 123 13.32 -16.07 -8.75
C ASP A 123 12.83 -14.83 -9.51
N TYR A 124 13.71 -14.15 -10.26
CA TYR A 124 13.31 -13.01 -11.08
C TYR A 124 12.33 -13.41 -12.17
N ARG A 125 12.53 -14.57 -12.80
CA ARG A 125 11.63 -15.09 -13.82
C ARG A 125 10.27 -15.38 -13.26
N SER A 126 10.22 -16.13 -12.16
CA SER A 126 8.97 -16.48 -11.47
C SER A 126 8.22 -15.23 -11.00
N LEU A 127 8.94 -14.25 -10.47
CA LEU A 127 8.35 -12.97 -10.03
C LEU A 127 7.78 -12.19 -11.22
N ARG A 128 8.50 -12.10 -12.34
CA ARG A 128 8.00 -11.45 -13.57
C ARG A 128 6.75 -12.16 -14.10
N GLU A 129 6.76 -13.46 -14.14
CA GLU A 129 5.61 -14.25 -14.57
C GLU A 129 4.40 -13.98 -13.67
N ALA A 130 4.57 -14.02 -12.35
CA ALA A 130 3.49 -13.77 -11.41
C ALA A 130 2.92 -12.34 -11.50
N LEU A 131 3.77 -11.34 -11.79
CA LEU A 131 3.35 -9.93 -11.84
C LEU A 131 2.76 -9.50 -13.19
N PHE A 132 3.09 -10.18 -14.30
CA PHE A 132 2.74 -9.70 -15.65
C PHE A 132 1.91 -10.69 -16.46
N THR A 133 1.47 -11.79 -15.86
CA THR A 133 0.44 -12.65 -16.42
C THR A 133 -0.84 -12.47 -15.62
N ASP A 134 -1.99 -12.61 -16.24
CA ASP A 134 -3.31 -12.47 -15.58
C ASP A 134 -3.65 -13.69 -14.69
N ARG A 135 -2.63 -14.29 -14.04
CA ARG A 135 -2.80 -15.45 -13.15
C ARG A 135 -3.37 -15.07 -11.78
N PHE A 136 -3.07 -13.86 -11.31
CA PHE A 136 -3.37 -13.44 -9.96
C PHE A 136 -4.22 -12.17 -9.94
N PRO A 137 -5.11 -12.02 -8.94
CA PRO A 137 -5.89 -10.78 -8.80
C PRO A 137 -4.98 -9.58 -8.47
N ASP A 138 -5.42 -8.39 -8.87
CA ASP A 138 -4.68 -7.13 -8.68
C ASP A 138 -4.25 -6.88 -7.23
N THR A 139 -5.08 -7.26 -6.26
CA THR A 139 -4.77 -7.15 -4.83
C THR A 139 -3.55 -7.98 -4.45
N PHE A 140 -3.43 -9.17 -5.01
CA PHE A 140 -2.28 -10.05 -4.78
C PHE A 140 -1.01 -9.47 -5.44
N VAL A 141 -1.10 -9.07 -6.70
CA VAL A 141 0.02 -8.44 -7.42
C VAL A 141 0.51 -7.18 -6.69
N SER A 142 -0.41 -6.34 -6.24
CA SER A 142 -0.11 -5.14 -5.45
C SER A 142 0.62 -5.44 -4.15
N LEU A 143 0.23 -6.53 -3.46
CA LEU A 143 0.91 -6.99 -2.25
C LEU A 143 2.36 -7.42 -2.54
N LEU A 144 2.57 -8.20 -3.62
CA LEU A 144 3.91 -8.65 -4.03
C LEU A 144 4.83 -7.49 -4.40
N LEU A 145 4.31 -6.46 -5.09
CA LEU A 145 5.09 -5.24 -5.40
C LEU A 145 5.56 -4.54 -4.13
N SER A 146 4.76 -4.54 -3.08
CA SER A 146 5.16 -3.98 -1.78
C SER A 146 6.27 -4.82 -1.12
N ALA A 147 6.23 -6.15 -1.26
CA ALA A 147 7.32 -7.03 -0.80
C ALA A 147 8.63 -6.76 -1.56
N VAL A 148 8.55 -6.52 -2.88
CA VAL A 148 9.70 -6.11 -3.71
C VAL A 148 10.27 -4.78 -3.25
N LEU A 149 9.41 -3.79 -2.96
CA LEU A 149 9.84 -2.52 -2.37
C LEU A 149 10.61 -2.74 -1.07
N LEU A 150 10.03 -3.46 -0.12
CA LEU A 150 10.67 -3.70 1.18
C LEU A 150 12.01 -4.44 1.05
N ASN A 151 12.12 -5.37 0.11
CA ASN A 151 13.39 -6.03 -0.19
C ASN A 151 14.44 -5.01 -0.70
N LEU A 152 14.05 -4.14 -1.63
CA LEU A 152 14.90 -3.10 -2.21
C LEU A 152 15.29 -2.01 -1.18
N LEU A 153 14.41 -1.69 -0.23
CA LEU A 153 14.75 -0.79 0.88
C LEU A 153 15.85 -1.36 1.77
N HIS A 154 15.95 -2.69 1.83
CA HIS A 154 16.95 -3.37 2.61
C HIS A 154 18.29 -3.50 1.88
N ARG A 155 18.26 -3.93 0.62
CA ARG A 155 19.46 -4.07 -0.26
C ARG A 155 19.08 -3.79 -1.70
N PHE A 156 19.97 -3.12 -2.39
CA PHE A 156 19.79 -2.80 -3.81
C PHE A 156 19.86 -4.07 -4.67
N ASP A 157 18.92 -4.16 -5.61
CA ASP A 157 18.85 -5.21 -6.61
C ASP A 157 18.32 -4.60 -7.92
N GLU A 158 19.17 -4.55 -8.95
CA GLU A 158 18.85 -3.92 -10.22
C GLU A 158 17.67 -4.62 -10.92
N GLN A 159 17.64 -5.96 -10.92
CA GLN A 159 16.58 -6.71 -11.58
C GLN A 159 15.21 -6.46 -10.95
N LYS A 160 15.15 -6.37 -9.63
CA LYS A 160 13.91 -6.03 -8.92
C LYS A 160 13.47 -4.59 -9.17
N LEU A 161 14.41 -3.65 -9.28
CA LEU A 161 14.07 -2.27 -9.68
C LEU A 161 13.52 -2.21 -11.11
N LEU A 162 14.10 -2.99 -12.04
CA LEU A 162 13.57 -3.08 -13.41
C LEU A 162 12.18 -3.71 -13.44
N ILE A 163 11.90 -4.71 -12.59
CA ILE A 163 10.57 -5.29 -12.43
C ILE A 163 9.56 -4.23 -11.97
N LEU A 164 9.91 -3.39 -11.00
CA LEU A 164 9.04 -2.29 -10.58
C LEU A 164 8.76 -1.32 -11.72
N LEU A 165 9.75 -0.95 -12.51
CA LEU A 165 9.55 -0.07 -13.67
C LEU A 165 8.69 -0.72 -14.76
N ASP A 166 8.82 -2.03 -14.95
CA ASP A 166 7.98 -2.78 -15.89
C ASP A 166 6.51 -2.77 -15.47
N GLY A 167 6.24 -2.80 -14.17
CA GLY A 167 4.90 -2.74 -13.60
C GLY A 167 4.12 -1.47 -13.95
N TYR A 168 4.79 -0.39 -14.33
CA TYR A 168 4.11 0.82 -14.82
C TYR A 168 3.35 0.58 -16.14
N ARG A 169 3.67 -0.48 -16.88
CA ARG A 169 2.95 -0.87 -18.12
C ARG A 169 1.84 -1.90 -17.89
N HIS A 170 1.53 -2.22 -16.66
CA HIS A 170 0.43 -3.12 -16.35
C HIS A 170 -0.92 -2.53 -16.78
N SER A 171 -1.92 -3.40 -17.04
CA SER A 171 -3.27 -2.97 -17.43
C SER A 171 -4.03 -2.27 -16.30
N SER A 172 -3.80 -2.66 -15.05
CA SER A 172 -4.44 -2.10 -13.86
C SER A 172 -3.79 -0.78 -13.43
N PRO A 173 -4.54 0.32 -13.31
CA PRO A 173 -4.02 1.61 -12.86
C PRO A 173 -3.45 1.55 -11.43
N GLU A 174 -4.01 0.75 -10.54
CA GLU A 174 -3.51 0.59 -9.17
C GLU A 174 -2.10 -0.01 -9.18
N ILE A 175 -1.90 -1.08 -9.96
CA ILE A 175 -0.59 -1.74 -10.09
C ILE A 175 0.41 -0.78 -10.75
N GLN A 176 0.01 -0.05 -11.80
CA GLN A 176 0.85 0.96 -12.45
C GLN A 176 1.39 1.98 -11.45
N MET A 177 0.50 2.60 -10.69
CA MET A 177 0.86 3.68 -9.77
C MET A 177 1.66 3.16 -8.57
N ARG A 178 1.29 2.00 -8.02
CA ARG A 178 2.04 1.36 -6.93
C ARG A 178 3.46 1.02 -7.39
N SER A 179 3.61 0.41 -8.55
CA SER A 179 4.91 0.09 -9.14
C SER A 179 5.78 1.33 -9.35
N LEU A 180 5.21 2.38 -9.93
CA LEU A 180 5.94 3.64 -10.17
C LEU A 180 6.34 4.30 -8.86
N CYS A 181 5.43 4.38 -7.89
CA CYS A 181 5.72 4.94 -6.56
C CYS A 181 6.87 4.16 -5.89
N CYS A 182 6.80 2.83 -5.87
CA CYS A 182 7.86 1.98 -5.33
C CYS A 182 9.20 2.20 -6.05
N ALA A 183 9.20 2.27 -7.38
CA ALA A 183 10.40 2.52 -8.17
C ALA A 183 11.03 3.89 -7.85
N LEU A 184 10.22 4.95 -7.74
CA LEU A 184 10.70 6.30 -7.43
C LEU A 184 11.33 6.37 -6.02
N ILE A 185 10.75 5.72 -5.02
CA ILE A 185 11.33 5.63 -3.67
C ILE A 185 12.71 4.96 -3.73
N VAL A 186 12.81 3.82 -4.39
CA VAL A 186 14.07 3.07 -4.54
C VAL A 186 15.11 3.89 -5.30
N MET A 187 14.71 4.54 -6.39
CA MET A 187 15.60 5.40 -7.17
C MET A 187 16.12 6.59 -6.36
N TYR A 188 15.29 7.19 -5.51
CA TYR A 188 15.72 8.26 -4.62
C TYR A 188 16.76 7.78 -3.60
N ILE A 189 16.54 6.63 -2.97
CA ILE A 189 17.44 6.06 -1.96
C ILE A 189 18.80 5.70 -2.58
N TYR A 190 18.79 5.09 -3.76
CA TYR A 190 20.01 4.62 -4.43
C TYR A 190 20.49 5.54 -5.56
N ARG A 191 20.11 6.82 -5.54
CA ARG A 191 20.43 7.80 -6.60
C ARG A 191 21.88 7.84 -7.03
N GLU A 192 22.82 7.57 -6.10
CA GLU A 192 24.26 7.55 -6.38
C GLU A 192 24.68 6.39 -7.30
N ARG A 193 23.89 5.30 -7.33
CA ARG A 193 24.16 4.12 -8.17
C ARG A 193 23.53 4.21 -9.55
N LEU A 194 22.46 5.01 -9.71
CA LEU A 194 21.66 5.05 -10.94
C LEU A 194 22.47 5.45 -12.18
N PRO A 195 23.41 6.41 -12.14
CA PRO A 195 24.22 6.78 -13.30
C PRO A 195 25.07 5.64 -13.85
N LEU A 196 25.38 4.63 -13.03
CA LEU A 196 26.19 3.48 -13.40
C LEU A 196 25.39 2.39 -14.13
N LEU A 197 24.04 2.46 -14.10
CA LEU A 197 23.13 1.42 -14.59
C LEU A 197 22.64 1.74 -16.01
N LYS A 198 23.27 1.14 -17.03
CA LYS A 198 22.87 1.34 -18.45
C LYS A 198 21.46 0.79 -18.73
N SER A 199 21.11 -0.38 -18.20
CA SER A 199 19.81 -1.02 -18.34
C SER A 199 18.68 -0.16 -17.77
N LEU A 200 18.88 0.45 -16.62
CA LEU A 200 17.93 1.37 -15.99
C LEU A 200 17.70 2.60 -16.88
N ARG A 201 18.78 3.20 -17.42
CA ARG A 201 18.68 4.35 -18.31
C ARG A 201 17.83 4.02 -19.54
N ASN A 202 18.13 2.91 -20.21
CA ASN A 202 17.36 2.46 -21.36
C ASN A 202 15.88 2.23 -21.03
N ARG A 203 15.58 1.69 -19.83
CA ARG A 203 14.21 1.47 -19.39
C ARG A 203 13.48 2.80 -19.13
N LEU A 204 14.14 3.75 -18.50
CA LEU A 204 13.56 5.08 -18.24
C LEU A 204 13.34 5.86 -19.53
N ASP A 205 14.27 5.77 -20.50
CA ASP A 205 14.09 6.40 -21.80
C ASP A 205 12.87 5.82 -22.54
N ALA A 206 12.68 4.50 -22.48
CA ALA A 206 11.49 3.86 -23.03
C ALA A 206 10.17 4.24 -22.30
N LEU A 207 10.21 4.49 -20.99
CA LEU A 207 9.04 4.95 -20.24
C LEU A 207 8.71 6.43 -20.46
N ARG A 208 9.69 7.26 -20.81
CA ARG A 208 9.48 8.68 -21.15
C ARG A 208 8.62 8.89 -22.40
N GLU A 209 8.56 7.89 -23.27
CA GLU A 209 7.69 7.90 -24.46
C GLU A 209 6.21 7.61 -24.11
N GLU A 210 5.92 7.07 -22.90
CA GLU A 210 4.56 6.85 -22.43
C GLU A 210 3.87 8.20 -22.15
N PRO A 211 2.67 8.46 -22.70
CA PRO A 211 2.04 9.80 -22.68
C PRO A 211 1.84 10.38 -21.28
N ARG A 212 1.55 9.53 -20.30
CA ARG A 212 1.22 9.94 -18.93
C ARG A 212 2.40 9.91 -17.96
N PHE A 213 3.49 9.25 -18.31
CA PHE A 213 4.61 8.99 -17.39
C PHE A 213 5.10 10.26 -16.66
N LYS A 214 5.33 11.35 -17.41
CA LYS A 214 5.83 12.60 -16.84
C LYS A 214 4.84 13.22 -15.84
N THR A 215 3.55 13.16 -16.15
CA THR A 215 2.47 13.67 -15.30
C THR A 215 2.38 12.84 -14.02
N ASP A 216 2.37 11.51 -14.15
CA ASP A 216 2.26 10.60 -13.02
C ASP A 216 3.47 10.71 -12.08
N VAL A 217 4.69 10.80 -12.62
CA VAL A 217 5.90 11.07 -11.82
C VAL A 217 5.78 12.40 -11.08
N ARG A 218 5.35 13.48 -11.75
CA ARG A 218 5.15 14.79 -11.11
C ARG A 218 4.14 14.71 -9.98
N ASN A 219 3.02 14.03 -10.19
CA ASN A 219 1.95 13.91 -9.21
C ASN A 219 2.43 13.15 -7.96
N ILE A 220 3.17 12.05 -8.15
CA ILE A 220 3.77 11.32 -7.02
C ILE A 220 4.73 12.20 -6.23
N PHE A 221 5.59 12.98 -6.89
CA PHE A 221 6.48 13.91 -6.18
C PHE A 221 5.72 14.99 -5.42
N LEU A 222 4.66 15.55 -6.01
CA LEU A 222 3.81 16.52 -5.33
C LEU A 222 3.18 15.90 -4.07
N GLN A 223 2.76 14.64 -4.16
CA GLN A 223 2.19 13.94 -3.02
C GLN A 223 3.23 13.66 -1.91
N PHE A 224 4.46 13.32 -2.27
CA PHE A 224 5.54 13.20 -1.28
C PHE A 224 5.81 14.53 -0.56
N ILE A 225 5.76 15.66 -1.27
CA ILE A 225 5.91 16.98 -0.65
C ILE A 225 4.74 17.25 0.31
N LYS A 226 3.50 16.98 -0.12
CA LYS A 226 2.30 17.16 0.70
C LYS A 226 2.29 16.24 1.93
N SER A 227 2.83 15.03 1.84
CA SER A 227 2.90 14.12 2.98
C SER A 227 3.72 14.66 4.16
N GLN A 228 4.63 15.60 3.92
CA GLN A 228 5.37 16.29 4.99
C GLN A 228 4.46 17.17 5.86
N GLU A 229 3.32 17.61 5.33
CA GLU A 229 2.35 18.41 6.08
C GLU A 229 1.54 17.56 7.06
N THR A 230 1.47 16.23 6.86
CA THR A 230 0.69 15.30 7.70
C THR A 230 1.08 15.40 9.18
N GLU A 231 2.36 15.60 9.50
CA GLU A 231 2.80 15.77 10.89
C GLU A 231 2.25 17.04 11.52
N LYS A 232 2.23 18.15 10.78
CA LYS A 232 1.65 19.43 11.22
C LYS A 232 0.15 19.30 11.44
N ILE A 233 -0.54 18.63 10.52
CA ILE A 233 -1.97 18.36 10.60
C ILE A 233 -2.27 17.50 11.83
N THR A 234 -1.52 16.43 12.04
CA THR A 234 -1.65 15.56 13.22
C THR A 234 -1.47 16.35 14.53
N ARG A 235 -0.47 17.22 14.58
CA ARG A 235 -0.24 18.08 15.74
C ARG A 235 -1.42 19.02 15.98
N LYS A 236 -1.89 19.71 14.94
CA LYS A 236 -3.05 20.62 15.01
C LYS A 236 -4.32 19.89 15.46
N MET A 237 -4.53 18.67 14.95
CA MET A 237 -5.63 17.79 15.34
C MET A 237 -5.59 17.50 16.86
N ASN A 238 -4.42 17.07 17.36
CA ASN A 238 -4.25 16.62 18.75
C ASN A 238 -4.18 17.79 19.76
N GLU A 239 -3.54 18.90 19.40
CA GLU A 239 -3.29 20.02 20.32
C GLU A 239 -4.41 21.05 20.31
N GLU A 240 -5.11 21.22 19.19
CA GLU A 240 -6.11 22.27 19.03
C GLU A 240 -7.54 21.73 18.91
N LEU A 241 -7.79 20.78 17.98
CA LEU A 241 -9.16 20.36 17.67
C LEU A 241 -9.72 19.40 18.72
N LEU A 242 -9.00 18.30 19.03
CA LEU A 242 -9.46 17.32 19.99
C LEU A 242 -9.75 17.88 21.38
N PRO A 243 -8.91 18.75 21.98
CA PRO A 243 -9.22 19.35 23.27
C PRO A 243 -10.46 20.26 23.24
N GLU A 244 -10.71 20.95 22.13
CA GLU A 244 -11.91 21.79 21.98
C GLU A 244 -13.17 20.93 21.82
N MET A 245 -13.11 19.88 21.03
CA MET A 245 -14.20 18.90 20.92
C MET A 245 -14.52 18.22 22.27
N MET A 246 -13.49 17.93 23.07
CA MET A 246 -13.70 17.33 24.40
C MET A 246 -14.37 18.32 25.39
N LYS A 247 -14.21 19.63 25.23
CA LYS A 247 -14.87 20.66 26.06
C LYS A 247 -16.36 20.76 25.78
N LEU A 248 -16.83 20.35 24.59
CA LEU A 248 -18.26 20.43 24.22
C LEU A 248 -19.16 19.46 25.00
N GLY A 249 -18.60 18.61 25.80
CA GLY A 249 -19.29 17.72 26.71
C GLY A 249 -19.43 16.26 26.21
N PRO A 250 -19.52 15.31 27.14
CA PRO A 250 -19.48 13.88 26.82
C PRO A 250 -20.63 13.40 25.93
N SER A 251 -21.80 14.04 25.99
CA SER A 251 -22.97 13.67 25.17
C SER A 251 -22.81 14.09 23.71
N LEU A 252 -22.25 15.27 23.49
CA LEU A 252 -21.97 15.80 22.16
C LEU A 252 -20.80 15.04 21.53
N TYR A 253 -19.73 14.83 22.30
CA TYR A 253 -18.58 14.04 21.86
C TYR A 253 -18.96 12.60 21.48
N LYS A 254 -19.89 11.97 22.21
CA LYS A 254 -20.40 10.64 21.88
C LYS A 254 -21.20 10.63 20.57
N LYS A 255 -22.02 11.66 20.32
CA LYS A 255 -22.78 11.82 19.09
C LYS A 255 -21.85 12.15 17.90
N ILE A 256 -20.99 13.13 18.03
CA ILE A 256 -19.99 13.46 16.99
C ILE A 256 -19.11 12.25 16.66
N ARG A 257 -18.66 11.48 17.65
CA ARG A 257 -17.81 10.31 17.42
C ARG A 257 -18.55 9.11 16.79
N GLN A 258 -19.87 9.00 16.96
CA GLN A 258 -20.67 7.90 16.42
C GLN A 258 -21.31 8.20 15.06
N GLU A 259 -21.66 9.46 14.81
CA GLU A 259 -22.46 9.82 13.63
C GLU A 259 -21.63 10.54 12.55
N ASP A 260 -20.59 11.30 12.90
CA ASP A 260 -20.04 12.34 12.04
C ASP A 260 -18.58 12.15 11.56
N LEU A 261 -17.84 11.19 12.09
CA LEU A 261 -16.51 10.86 11.55
C LEU A 261 -16.59 10.15 10.17
N MET A 262 -17.78 9.71 9.79
CA MET A 262 -18.02 8.96 8.57
C MET A 262 -19.06 9.62 7.65
N ASN A 263 -19.91 10.46 8.17
CA ASN A 263 -20.83 11.26 7.39
C ASN A 263 -20.23 12.65 7.18
N ASP A 264 -20.32 13.09 5.95
CA ASP A 264 -19.90 14.37 5.44
C ASP A 264 -19.94 15.48 6.51
N ILE A 265 -18.88 16.26 6.63
CA ILE A 265 -18.83 17.49 7.44
C ILE A 265 -20.07 18.36 7.15
N ASN A 266 -20.67 18.20 5.97
CA ASN A 266 -21.90 18.84 5.54
C ASN A 266 -23.14 18.43 6.36
N ALA A 267 -23.19 17.22 6.96
CA ALA A 267 -24.30 16.82 7.83
C ALA A 267 -24.31 17.58 9.18
N LEU A 268 -23.15 18.09 9.61
CA LEU A 268 -23.04 19.02 10.73
C LEU A 268 -23.68 20.38 10.43
N GLU A 269 -23.82 20.77 9.15
CA GLU A 269 -24.40 22.03 8.72
C GLU A 269 -25.95 22.03 8.76
N GLU A 270 -26.61 20.88 8.86
CA GLU A 270 -28.08 20.78 8.79
C GLU A 270 -28.78 20.97 10.14
N ASN A 271 -28.07 20.92 11.29
CA ASN A 271 -28.71 21.11 12.59
C ASN A 271 -28.39 22.51 13.19
N PRO A 272 -29.36 23.44 13.23
CA PRO A 272 -29.13 24.83 13.65
C PRO A 272 -28.59 24.99 15.07
N GLU A 273 -28.94 24.12 16.01
CA GLU A 273 -28.45 24.17 17.38
C GLU A 273 -26.98 23.75 17.49
N TRP A 274 -26.56 22.88 16.61
CA TRP A 274 -25.17 22.43 16.53
C TRP A 274 -24.29 23.44 15.83
N GLN A 275 -24.81 24.07 14.76
CA GLN A 275 -24.11 25.15 14.06
C GLN A 275 -23.76 26.29 15.01
N GLU A 276 -24.75 26.77 15.79
CA GLU A 276 -24.53 27.88 16.70
C GLU A 276 -23.50 27.55 17.82
N MET A 277 -23.46 26.28 18.25
CA MET A 277 -22.52 25.82 19.28
C MET A 277 -21.12 25.59 18.71
N LEU A 278 -21.00 25.04 17.51
CA LEU A 278 -19.73 24.83 16.80
C LEU A 278 -19.12 26.17 16.36
N ASP A 279 -19.93 27.10 15.85
CA ASP A 279 -19.49 28.43 15.45
C ASP A 279 -18.96 29.23 16.65
N LYS A 280 -19.64 29.17 17.79
CA LYS A 280 -19.19 29.83 19.03
C LYS A 280 -17.88 29.25 19.57
N SER A 281 -17.57 28.00 19.25
CA SER A 281 -16.32 27.34 19.64
C SER A 281 -15.18 27.50 18.66
N GLY A 282 -15.45 28.01 17.44
CA GLY A 282 -14.46 28.11 16.36
C GLY A 282 -14.06 26.76 15.74
N ILE A 283 -14.80 25.70 16.04
CA ILE A 283 -14.53 24.35 15.52
C ILE A 283 -14.91 24.24 14.04
N THR A 284 -15.98 24.91 13.62
CA THR A 284 -16.45 24.91 12.21
C THR A 284 -15.34 25.36 11.26
N ASP A 285 -14.64 26.46 11.57
CA ASP A 285 -13.55 26.96 10.73
C ASP A 285 -12.39 25.95 10.67
N LYS A 286 -12.06 25.29 11.79
CA LYS A 286 -11.00 24.29 11.85
C LYS A 286 -11.35 23.00 11.08
N LEU A 287 -12.61 22.56 11.16
CA LEU A 287 -13.10 21.43 10.39
C LEU A 287 -13.06 21.73 8.88
N LYS A 288 -13.48 22.93 8.49
CA LYS A 288 -13.42 23.36 7.09
C LYS A 288 -11.97 23.38 6.58
N GLU A 289 -11.03 23.91 7.35
CA GLU A 289 -9.61 23.88 7.01
C GLU A 289 -9.10 22.43 6.83
N LEU A 290 -9.51 21.50 7.69
CA LEU A 290 -9.14 20.09 7.57
C LEU A 290 -9.74 19.46 6.31
N THR A 291 -10.99 19.80 5.98
CA THR A 291 -11.63 19.35 4.73
C THR A 291 -10.88 19.87 3.51
N ASP A 292 -10.51 21.13 3.50
CA ASP A 292 -9.73 21.73 2.41
C ASP A 292 -8.38 21.01 2.24
N LEU A 293 -7.66 20.75 3.35
CA LEU A 293 -6.41 19.99 3.33
C LEU A 293 -6.60 18.55 2.81
N GLN A 294 -7.71 17.90 3.20
CA GLN A 294 -8.05 16.57 2.72
C GLN A 294 -8.36 16.58 1.22
N MET A 295 -9.11 17.57 0.75
CA MET A 295 -9.39 17.75 -0.69
C MET A 295 -8.11 18.03 -1.49
N GLU A 296 -7.09 18.61 -0.88
CA GLU A 296 -5.77 18.75 -1.46
C GLU A 296 -4.94 17.46 -1.42
N GLY A 297 -5.41 16.38 -0.79
CA GLY A 297 -4.78 15.06 -0.74
C GLY A 297 -3.89 14.83 0.48
N ALA A 298 -4.00 15.65 1.55
CA ALA A 298 -3.31 15.40 2.80
C ALA A 298 -4.02 14.29 3.61
N ASP A 299 -3.25 13.49 4.35
CA ASP A 299 -3.80 12.46 5.24
C ASP A 299 -4.19 13.07 6.59
N VAL A 300 -5.45 13.51 6.70
CA VAL A 300 -6.00 14.09 7.94
C VAL A 300 -6.41 13.03 8.96
N PHE A 301 -6.54 11.77 8.54
CA PHE A 301 -7.01 10.68 9.39
C PHE A 301 -5.92 9.88 10.07
N MET A 302 -4.65 10.08 9.70
CA MET A 302 -3.51 9.32 10.23
C MET A 302 -3.51 9.23 11.76
N SER A 303 -3.73 10.34 12.47
CA SER A 303 -3.73 10.36 13.93
C SER A 303 -4.92 9.61 14.52
N THR A 304 -6.09 9.71 13.89
CA THR A 304 -7.32 9.06 14.35
C THR A 304 -7.23 7.54 14.25
N PHE A 305 -6.72 7.04 13.12
CA PHE A 305 -6.64 5.60 12.87
C PHE A 305 -5.36 4.95 13.40
N SER A 306 -4.34 5.72 13.83
CA SER A 306 -3.11 5.16 14.40
C SER A 306 -3.35 4.27 15.61
N HIS A 307 -4.30 4.63 16.48
CA HIS A 307 -4.67 3.83 17.64
C HIS A 307 -5.34 2.50 17.30
N LEU A 308 -5.99 2.42 16.14
CA LEU A 308 -6.67 1.22 15.66
C LEU A 308 -5.73 0.23 14.96
N LYS A 309 -4.44 0.57 14.83
CA LYS A 309 -3.41 -0.35 14.30
C LYS A 309 -2.91 -1.37 15.34
N SER A 310 -3.44 -1.34 16.55
CA SER A 310 -3.14 -2.34 17.60
C SER A 310 -3.89 -3.67 17.44
N PHE A 311 -4.81 -3.79 16.49
CA PHE A 311 -5.48 -5.06 16.21
C PHE A 311 -4.48 -6.18 15.85
N PRO A 312 -4.75 -7.44 16.25
CA PRO A 312 -3.91 -8.59 15.89
C PRO A 312 -3.64 -8.71 14.39
N PHE A 313 -4.56 -8.27 13.56
CA PHE A 313 -4.41 -8.19 12.11
C PHE A 313 -3.11 -7.48 11.69
N PHE A 314 -2.76 -6.36 12.34
CA PHE A 314 -1.56 -5.57 12.02
C PHE A 314 -0.28 -6.09 12.64
N GLN A 315 -0.31 -7.20 13.41
CA GLN A 315 0.91 -7.88 13.85
C GLN A 315 1.67 -8.54 12.68
N SER A 316 0.95 -8.88 11.63
CA SER A 316 1.52 -9.39 10.38
C SER A 316 1.88 -8.23 9.45
N ILE A 317 3.16 -8.10 9.10
CA ILE A 317 3.65 -6.95 8.33
C ILE A 317 3.01 -6.82 6.95
N GLN A 318 2.69 -7.92 6.28
CA GLN A 318 2.03 -7.92 4.98
C GLN A 318 0.68 -7.18 5.00
N ASN A 319 -0.03 -7.23 6.13
CA ASN A 319 -1.35 -6.62 6.26
C ASN A 319 -1.32 -5.08 6.27
N TRP A 320 -0.16 -4.46 6.50
CA TRP A 320 0.03 -3.02 6.33
C TRP A 320 0.04 -2.58 4.86
N PHE A 321 0.36 -3.50 3.95
CA PHE A 321 0.50 -3.25 2.52
C PHE A 321 -0.62 -3.88 1.69
N LEU A 322 -1.50 -4.64 2.34
CA LEU A 322 -2.59 -5.34 1.68
C LEU A 322 -3.62 -4.34 1.15
N PRO A 323 -3.95 -4.35 -0.14
CA PRO A 323 -5.10 -3.62 -0.66
C PRO A 323 -6.37 -4.03 0.06
N PHE A 324 -7.30 -3.08 0.25
CA PHE A 324 -8.53 -3.40 0.96
C PHE A 324 -9.38 -4.42 0.19
N ASN A 325 -9.65 -5.53 0.86
CA ASN A 325 -10.53 -6.59 0.38
C ASN A 325 -11.66 -6.78 1.40
N PRO A 326 -12.91 -6.38 1.08
CA PRO A 326 -14.04 -6.53 2.00
C PRO A 326 -14.40 -7.99 2.29
N ASP A 327 -13.93 -8.94 1.47
CA ASP A 327 -14.15 -10.37 1.62
C ASP A 327 -12.99 -11.10 2.30
N HIS A 328 -12.03 -10.36 2.85
CA HIS A 328 -10.94 -10.91 3.66
C HIS A 328 -11.48 -11.63 4.90
N THR A 329 -10.90 -12.79 5.24
CA THR A 329 -11.41 -13.65 6.33
C THR A 329 -11.48 -12.94 7.68
N ALA A 330 -10.55 -12.02 7.95
CA ALA A 330 -10.57 -11.19 9.17
C ALA A 330 -11.81 -10.29 9.30
N LEU A 331 -12.54 -10.03 8.21
CA LEU A 331 -13.74 -9.19 8.17
C LEU A 331 -15.04 -10.00 8.02
N SER A 332 -14.98 -11.32 7.89
CA SER A 332 -16.12 -12.18 7.57
C SER A 332 -17.27 -12.09 8.57
N GLY A 333 -16.96 -11.93 9.86
CA GLY A 333 -17.98 -11.79 10.93
C GLY A 333 -18.46 -10.35 11.14
N VAL A 334 -17.83 -9.36 10.52
CA VAL A 334 -18.12 -7.94 10.73
C VAL A 334 -19.07 -7.39 9.69
N LEU A 335 -18.83 -7.76 8.44
CA LEU A 335 -19.54 -7.24 7.26
C LEU A 335 -20.66 -8.17 6.79
N SER A 336 -21.07 -9.14 7.62
CA SER A 336 -22.25 -10.00 7.43
C SER A 336 -23.45 -9.39 8.15
N GLY A 337 -24.57 -9.15 7.47
CA GLY A 337 -25.79 -8.60 8.10
C GLY A 337 -26.59 -7.73 7.13
N LYS A 338 -27.71 -7.20 7.60
CA LYS A 338 -28.54 -6.30 6.80
C LYS A 338 -27.78 -5.01 6.48
N GLY A 339 -27.58 -4.73 5.18
CA GLY A 339 -26.82 -3.57 4.72
C GLY A 339 -25.30 -3.82 4.52
N GLY A 340 -24.78 -4.99 4.91
CA GLY A 340 -23.36 -5.31 4.81
C GLY A 340 -22.79 -5.18 3.39
N ASP A 341 -23.52 -5.63 2.38
CA ASP A 341 -23.04 -5.54 0.98
C ASP A 341 -22.99 -4.09 0.47
N THR A 342 -23.93 -3.26 0.87
CA THR A 342 -23.92 -1.83 0.51
C THR A 342 -22.76 -1.13 1.22
N PHE A 343 -22.56 -1.42 2.50
CA PHE A 343 -21.45 -0.91 3.27
C PHE A 343 -20.09 -1.37 2.71
N LYS A 344 -19.93 -2.64 2.29
CA LYS A 344 -18.74 -3.14 1.61
C LYS A 344 -18.41 -2.33 0.36
N LYS A 345 -19.41 -2.06 -0.47
CA LYS A 345 -19.24 -1.25 -1.68
C LYS A 345 -18.82 0.17 -1.36
N MET A 346 -19.47 0.81 -0.38
CA MET A 346 -19.17 2.16 0.06
C MET A 346 -17.74 2.28 0.59
N ILE A 347 -17.35 1.45 1.56
CA ILE A 347 -16.00 1.53 2.14
C ILE A 347 -14.91 1.19 1.11
N SER A 348 -15.18 0.26 0.19
CA SER A 348 -14.25 -0.05 -0.90
C SER A 348 -14.05 1.13 -1.82
N ALA A 349 -15.13 1.83 -2.20
CA ALA A 349 -15.11 2.98 -3.08
C ALA A 349 -14.57 4.26 -2.42
N SER A 350 -14.54 4.34 -1.08
CA SER A 350 -14.08 5.52 -0.37
C SER A 350 -12.64 5.88 -0.74
N ALA A 351 -12.45 7.08 -1.26
CA ALA A 351 -11.13 7.66 -1.52
C ALA A 351 -10.52 8.37 -0.30
N LEU A 352 -11.31 8.58 0.76
CA LEU A 352 -10.92 9.31 1.96
C LEU A 352 -9.99 8.50 2.86
N LEU A 353 -10.17 7.18 2.89
CA LEU A 353 -9.43 6.26 3.76
C LEU A 353 -8.39 5.46 2.97
N CYS A 354 -7.18 5.38 3.48
CA CYS A 354 -6.20 4.45 2.95
C CYS A 354 -6.59 2.99 3.26
N ASN A 355 -6.00 2.03 2.54
CA ASN A 355 -6.37 0.62 2.67
C ASN A 355 -6.26 0.11 4.11
N SER A 356 -5.18 0.45 4.83
CA SER A 356 -5.01 0.03 6.22
C SER A 356 -6.02 0.66 7.17
N ASP A 357 -6.50 1.88 6.88
CA ASP A 357 -7.52 2.55 7.69
C ASP A 357 -8.90 1.94 7.46
N LYS A 358 -9.21 1.55 6.21
CA LYS A 358 -10.42 0.77 5.91
C LYS A 358 -10.48 -0.53 6.72
N TYR A 359 -9.35 -1.28 6.80
CA TYR A 359 -9.26 -2.45 7.68
C TYR A 359 -9.45 -2.09 9.14
N SER A 360 -8.74 -1.06 9.65
CA SER A 360 -8.86 -0.61 11.04
C SER A 360 -10.29 -0.26 11.39
N PHE A 361 -10.95 0.46 10.51
CA PHE A 361 -12.34 0.86 10.69
C PHE A 361 -13.28 -0.36 10.74
N CYS A 362 -13.21 -1.26 9.75
CA CYS A 362 -14.01 -2.46 9.73
C CYS A 362 -13.76 -3.35 10.97
N LEU A 363 -12.51 -3.52 11.38
CA LEU A 363 -12.17 -4.29 12.58
C LEU A 363 -12.69 -3.64 13.87
N SER A 364 -12.77 -2.31 13.92
CA SER A 364 -13.37 -1.61 15.08
C SER A 364 -14.87 -1.87 15.20
N LEU A 365 -15.57 -2.05 14.08
CA LEU A 365 -16.99 -2.41 14.08
C LEU A 365 -17.24 -3.80 14.69
N ALA A 366 -16.26 -4.71 14.66
CA ALA A 366 -16.36 -6.01 15.32
C ALA A 366 -16.54 -5.90 16.83
N GLN A 367 -16.12 -4.79 17.44
CA GLN A 367 -16.26 -4.53 18.88
C GLN A 367 -17.62 -3.95 19.25
N VAL A 368 -18.43 -3.56 18.26
CA VAL A 368 -19.77 -3.01 18.45
C VAL A 368 -20.78 -4.16 18.48
N PRO A 369 -21.77 -4.15 19.40
CA PRO A 369 -22.84 -5.13 19.41
C PRO A 369 -23.56 -5.22 18.06
N GLU A 370 -23.93 -6.43 17.63
CA GLU A 370 -24.49 -6.70 16.30
C GLU A 370 -25.70 -5.82 15.96
N SER A 371 -26.62 -5.63 16.92
CA SER A 371 -27.80 -4.78 16.71
C SER A 371 -27.49 -3.30 16.46
N GLN A 372 -26.43 -2.78 17.08
CA GLN A 372 -25.97 -1.41 16.86
C GLN A 372 -25.20 -1.30 15.55
N ARG A 373 -24.39 -2.31 15.22
CA ARG A 373 -23.64 -2.40 13.97
C ARG A 373 -24.57 -2.46 12.76
N ASP A 374 -25.65 -3.28 12.82
CA ASP A 374 -26.65 -3.36 11.76
C ASP A 374 -27.41 -2.03 11.57
N LEU A 375 -27.68 -1.33 12.67
CA LEU A 375 -28.28 0.01 12.62
C LEU A 375 -27.34 1.02 11.93
N MET A 376 -26.06 1.03 12.33
CA MET A 376 -25.05 1.89 11.71
C MET A 376 -24.88 1.59 10.22
N MET A 377 -24.71 0.32 9.84
CA MET A 377 -24.59 -0.08 8.45
C MET A 377 -25.84 0.24 7.63
N GLY A 378 -27.03 0.15 8.23
CA GLY A 378 -28.31 0.49 7.60
C GLY A 378 -28.46 1.99 7.33
N GLN A 379 -28.03 2.84 8.25
CA GLN A 379 -28.06 4.30 8.08
C GLN A 379 -27.10 4.74 6.96
N PHE A 380 -25.90 4.22 6.93
CA PHE A 380 -24.94 4.48 5.84
C PHE A 380 -25.45 4.07 4.45
N SER A 381 -26.35 3.11 4.34
CA SER A 381 -26.86 2.64 3.05
C SER A 381 -27.96 3.53 2.43
N ALA A 382 -28.74 4.23 3.28
CA ALA A 382 -29.89 5.02 2.81
C ALA A 382 -29.49 6.45 2.35
N GLU A 383 -28.59 7.09 3.07
CA GLU A 383 -28.18 8.48 2.80
C GLU A 383 -27.10 8.60 1.72
N ASN A 384 -26.21 7.63 1.60
CA ASN A 384 -25.09 7.70 0.66
C ASN A 384 -25.40 7.35 -0.79
N ALA A 385 -26.57 6.82 -1.13
CA ALA A 385 -26.94 6.61 -2.52
C ALA A 385 -27.08 7.96 -3.29
N VAL A 386 -27.49 9.01 -2.58
CA VAL A 386 -27.65 10.37 -3.14
C VAL A 386 -26.29 11.08 -3.23
N VAL A 387 -25.44 10.95 -2.20
CA VAL A 387 -24.12 11.58 -2.15
C VAL A 387 -23.15 10.95 -3.16
N GLN A 388 -23.17 9.63 -3.36
CA GLN A 388 -22.35 8.97 -4.38
C GLN A 388 -22.66 9.40 -5.82
N GLU A 389 -23.88 9.76 -6.11
CA GLU A 389 -24.26 10.28 -7.44
C GLU A 389 -23.72 11.71 -7.63
N MET A 390 -23.80 12.55 -6.60
CA MET A 390 -23.25 13.91 -6.60
C MET A 390 -21.71 13.93 -6.61
N GLU A 391 -21.06 13.11 -5.79
CA GLU A 391 -19.59 12.97 -5.79
C GLU A 391 -19.05 12.42 -7.11
N LYS A 392 -19.74 11.50 -7.76
CA LYS A 392 -19.36 10.98 -9.08
C LYS A 392 -19.41 12.06 -10.16
N GLU A 393 -20.41 12.93 -10.11
CA GLU A 393 -20.50 14.08 -11.04
C GLU A 393 -19.45 15.16 -10.75
N GLU A 394 -19.17 15.48 -9.50
CA GLU A 394 -18.13 16.44 -9.12
C GLU A 394 -16.71 15.91 -9.34
N LEU A 395 -16.47 14.65 -9.06
CA LEU A 395 -15.20 13.97 -9.28
C LEU A 395 -14.91 13.80 -10.79
N MET A 396 -15.93 13.54 -11.60
CA MET A 396 -15.80 13.58 -13.07
C MET A 396 -15.52 15.00 -13.60
N LYS A 397 -16.07 16.03 -12.97
CA LYS A 397 -15.87 17.45 -13.37
C LYS A 397 -14.46 17.98 -13.03
N LYS A 398 -13.74 17.39 -12.08
CA LYS A 398 -12.46 17.95 -11.59
C LYS A 398 -11.20 17.21 -12.03
N GLU A 399 -11.25 16.15 -12.85
CA GLU A 399 -10.07 15.32 -13.25
C GLU A 399 -9.22 14.80 -12.05
N ILE A 400 -9.67 15.06 -10.83
CA ILE A 400 -8.95 14.84 -9.57
C ILE A 400 -9.09 13.39 -9.08
N SER A 401 -10.13 12.66 -9.53
CA SER A 401 -10.48 11.36 -8.95
C SER A 401 -9.43 10.25 -9.20
N ARG A 402 -8.75 10.27 -10.34
CA ARG A 402 -7.67 9.32 -10.64
C ARG A 402 -6.38 9.61 -9.87
N GLU A 403 -6.13 10.88 -9.59
CA GLU A 403 -4.92 11.33 -8.87
C GLU A 403 -4.99 10.99 -7.38
N ASN A 404 -6.15 11.10 -6.75
CA ASN A 404 -6.32 10.83 -5.32
C ASN A 404 -6.40 9.32 -4.99
N ILE A 405 -6.99 8.50 -5.88
CA ILE A 405 -7.09 7.04 -5.68
C ILE A 405 -5.74 6.34 -5.85
N SER A 406 -4.88 6.85 -6.72
CA SER A 406 -3.55 6.27 -6.98
C SER A 406 -2.48 6.74 -5.99
N ASN A 407 -2.74 7.77 -5.21
CA ASN A 407 -1.77 8.42 -4.33
C ASN A 407 -1.87 7.97 -2.87
N ARG A 408 -2.80 7.08 -2.53
CA ARG A 408 -2.97 6.44 -1.22
C ARG A 408 -2.80 4.94 -1.31
#